data_7b9dcf113e472ae86eb488ee5fbe7853
#
_entry.id   7b9dcf113e472ae86eb488ee5fbe7853
#
_cell.length_a   1.000
_cell.length_b   1.000
_cell.length_c   1.000
_cell.angle_alpha   90.00
_cell.angle_beta   90.00
_cell.angle_gamma   90.00
#
_symmetry.space_group_name_H-M   'P 1'
#
loop_
_entity.id
_entity.type
_entity.pdbx_description
1 polymer ?
#
loop_
_entity_poly.entity_id
_entity_poly.type
_entity_poly.pdbx_seq_one_letter_code
_entity_poly.pdbx_strand_id
1 'polypeptide(L)'
;MLRLFLYFLMPIFENKLCTRVDLKARVAALPQPVVLTNGVFDILHRGHVTYLAQAREQGASLVVAVNTDASVKRLGKGDDRPINTCADRMAVLAALESVSLVVEFDEDTALEVVQEAQPGVYVKGGDYQMDAIPEGRAVLAYGGQVVAIAFAHDRSTSKLLDKVRQGS
;
A
#
# COMPACT_ATOMS: atom_id res chain seq x y z
N MET A 1 16.07 44.25 9.87
CA MET A 1 15.51 43.61 8.66
C MET A 1 15.65 42.09 8.84
N LEU A 2 14.67 41.46 9.50
CA LEU A 2 14.69 40.02 9.85
C LEU A 2 14.23 39.25 8.62
N ARG A 3 15.15 38.57 7.92
CA ARG A 3 14.79 37.61 6.88
C ARG A 3 14.20 36.39 7.58
N LEU A 4 12.87 36.29 7.55
CA LEU A 4 12.16 35.04 7.90
C LEU A 4 12.52 33.99 6.83
N PHE A 5 13.48 33.11 7.10
CA PHE A 5 13.67 31.91 6.33
C PHE A 5 12.50 30.98 6.70
N LEU A 6 11.44 31.00 5.90
CA LEU A 6 10.48 29.90 5.90
C LEU A 6 11.22 28.67 5.36
N TYR A 7 11.81 27.90 6.26
CA TYR A 7 12.11 26.51 5.96
C TYR A 7 10.75 25.81 5.81
N PHE A 8 10.35 25.54 4.58
CA PHE A 8 9.37 24.52 4.31
C PHE A 8 10.00 23.19 4.75
N LEU A 9 9.89 22.85 6.02
CA LEU A 9 10.21 21.51 6.49
C LEU A 9 9.18 20.58 5.82
N MET A 10 9.67 19.77 4.89
CA MET A 10 8.84 18.70 4.31
C MET A 10 8.28 17.85 5.46
N PRO A 11 6.97 17.54 5.44
CA PRO A 11 6.38 16.69 6.47
C PRO A 11 7.13 15.39 6.63
N ILE A 12 7.35 14.93 7.86
CA ILE A 12 8.16 13.73 8.16
C ILE A 12 7.69 12.50 7.39
N PHE A 13 6.37 12.38 7.14
CA PHE A 13 5.82 11.24 6.40
C PHE A 13 6.33 11.15 4.95
N GLU A 14 6.72 12.26 4.33
CA GLU A 14 7.26 12.25 2.96
C GLU A 14 8.56 11.45 2.84
N ASN A 15 9.31 11.33 3.92
CA ASN A 15 10.48 10.45 3.97
C ASN A 15 10.12 8.97 3.77
N LYS A 16 8.85 8.58 3.90
CA LYS A 16 8.37 7.23 3.65
C LYS A 16 7.99 7.00 2.18
N LEU A 17 7.95 8.04 1.35
CA LEU A 17 7.70 7.90 -0.09
C LEU A 17 8.96 7.36 -0.76
N CYS A 18 8.79 6.40 -1.67
CA CYS A 18 9.90 5.69 -2.31
C CYS A 18 9.64 5.58 -3.82
N THR A 19 10.69 5.80 -4.62
CA THR A 19 10.65 5.48 -6.05
C THR A 19 10.93 3.99 -6.28
N ARG A 20 10.54 3.45 -7.44
CA ARG A 20 10.86 2.06 -7.80
C ARG A 20 12.37 1.83 -7.89
N VAL A 21 13.13 2.83 -8.35
CA VAL A 21 14.60 2.73 -8.47
C VAL A 21 15.26 2.53 -7.10
N ASP A 22 14.73 3.17 -6.06
CA ASP A 22 15.29 3.11 -4.71
C ASP A 22 14.71 1.96 -3.86
N LEU A 23 13.66 1.29 -4.34
CA LEU A 23 12.88 0.33 -3.56
C LEU A 23 13.74 -0.72 -2.87
N LYS A 24 14.59 -1.41 -3.62
CA LYS A 24 15.42 -2.50 -3.09
C LYS A 24 16.34 -2.03 -1.97
N ALA A 25 17.01 -0.90 -2.15
CA ALA A 25 17.92 -0.32 -1.16
C ALA A 25 17.15 0.17 0.08
N ARG A 26 16.00 0.81 -0.13
CA ARG A 26 15.14 1.30 0.96
C ARG A 26 14.57 0.17 1.79
N VAL A 27 14.10 -0.91 1.16
CA VAL A 27 13.58 -2.11 1.84
C VAL A 27 14.67 -2.81 2.64
N ALA A 28 15.87 -2.95 2.07
CA ALA A 28 17.02 -3.55 2.78
C ALA A 28 17.44 -2.78 4.04
N ALA A 29 17.22 -1.47 4.07
CA ALA A 29 17.53 -0.61 5.21
C ALA A 29 16.45 -0.61 6.31
N LEU A 30 15.27 -1.18 6.06
CA LEU A 30 14.20 -1.27 7.06
C LEU A 30 14.47 -2.38 8.08
N PRO A 31 13.96 -2.24 9.33
CA PRO A 31 13.92 -3.34 10.30
C PRO A 31 13.22 -4.58 9.72
N GLN A 32 13.87 -5.75 9.91
CA GLN A 32 13.41 -7.03 9.36
C GLN A 32 12.65 -7.87 10.41
N PRO A 33 11.73 -8.76 10.00
CA PRO A 33 11.28 -8.99 8.62
C PRO A 33 10.42 -7.86 8.09
N VAL A 34 10.58 -7.53 6.81
CA VAL A 34 9.71 -6.58 6.12
C VAL A 34 8.45 -7.28 5.63
N VAL A 35 7.32 -6.67 5.90
CA VAL A 35 6.01 -7.04 5.36
C VAL A 35 5.72 -6.18 4.14
N LEU A 36 5.18 -6.77 3.07
CA LEU A 36 4.67 -6.03 1.93
C LEU A 36 3.20 -6.35 1.69
N THR A 37 2.42 -5.33 1.43
CA THR A 37 1.05 -5.44 0.90
C THR A 37 0.85 -4.49 -0.26
N ASN A 38 -0.17 -4.75 -1.07
CA ASN A 38 -0.51 -3.88 -2.19
C ASN A 38 -2.01 -3.61 -2.30
N GLY A 39 -2.34 -2.51 -2.94
CA GLY A 39 -3.74 -2.17 -3.23
C GLY A 39 -3.91 -0.78 -3.84
N VAL A 40 -5.14 -0.45 -4.18
CA VAL A 40 -5.51 0.87 -4.70
C VAL A 40 -5.56 1.92 -3.60
N PHE A 41 -6.16 1.59 -2.46
CA PHE A 41 -6.33 2.48 -1.30
C PHE A 41 -6.89 3.86 -1.67
N ASP A 42 -7.94 3.89 -2.48
CA ASP A 42 -8.44 5.12 -3.10
C ASP A 42 -9.02 6.10 -2.07
N ILE A 43 -9.98 5.66 -1.26
CA ILE A 43 -10.51 6.39 -0.11
C ILE A 43 -10.26 5.56 1.13
N LEU A 44 -9.41 6.03 2.03
CA LEU A 44 -9.14 5.33 3.27
C LEU A 44 -10.38 5.31 4.18
N HIS A 45 -10.59 4.17 4.81
CA HIS A 45 -11.62 3.96 5.80
C HIS A 45 -11.09 3.04 6.90
N ARG A 46 -11.86 2.90 7.99
CA ARG A 46 -11.46 2.08 9.14
C ARG A 46 -10.97 0.68 8.75
N GLY A 47 -11.61 0.04 7.76
CA GLY A 47 -11.19 -1.28 7.28
C GLY A 47 -9.75 -1.30 6.77
N HIS A 48 -9.35 -0.31 5.99
CA HIS A 48 -7.96 -0.17 5.53
C HIS A 48 -6.98 0.06 6.68
N VAL A 49 -7.31 0.98 7.60
CA VAL A 49 -6.42 1.30 8.74
C VAL A 49 -6.22 0.09 9.65
N THR A 50 -7.30 -0.64 9.97
CA THR A 50 -7.21 -1.88 10.76
C THR A 50 -6.40 -2.94 10.04
N TYR A 51 -6.66 -3.16 8.74
CA TYR A 51 -5.91 -4.12 7.93
C TYR A 51 -4.41 -3.81 7.89
N LEU A 52 -4.05 -2.56 7.64
CA LEU A 52 -2.63 -2.15 7.58
C LEU A 52 -1.94 -2.29 8.94
N ALA A 53 -2.64 -2.01 10.05
CA ALA A 53 -2.11 -2.27 11.38
C ALA A 53 -1.86 -3.76 11.61
N GLN A 54 -2.81 -4.63 11.27
CA GLN A 54 -2.67 -6.09 11.38
C GLN A 54 -1.57 -6.64 10.46
N ALA A 55 -1.43 -6.08 9.24
CA ALA A 55 -0.32 -6.42 8.35
C ALA A 55 1.03 -6.05 8.97
N ARG A 56 1.15 -4.87 9.59
CA ARG A 56 2.37 -4.43 10.28
C ARG A 56 2.77 -5.36 11.42
N GLU A 57 1.81 -5.96 12.12
CA GLU A 57 2.06 -6.92 13.21
C GLU A 57 2.71 -8.24 12.72
N GLN A 58 2.69 -8.52 11.41
CA GLN A 58 3.34 -9.71 10.83
C GLN A 58 4.86 -9.55 10.67
N GLY A 59 5.42 -8.38 10.96
CA GLY A 59 6.85 -8.13 10.85
C GLY A 59 7.31 -6.84 11.51
N ALA A 60 8.56 -6.47 11.29
CA ALA A 60 9.17 -5.29 11.89
C ALA A 60 8.96 -4.00 11.10
N SER A 61 8.57 -4.08 9.83
CA SER A 61 8.28 -2.94 8.96
C SER A 61 7.18 -3.28 7.97
N LEU A 62 6.39 -2.28 7.54
CA LEU A 62 5.35 -2.44 6.52
C LEU A 62 5.63 -1.57 5.30
N VAL A 63 5.77 -2.19 4.15
CA VAL A 63 5.80 -1.56 2.83
C VAL A 63 4.44 -1.69 2.18
N VAL A 64 3.91 -0.57 1.67
CA VAL A 64 2.64 -0.54 0.94
C VAL A 64 2.92 -0.19 -0.51
N ALA A 65 2.63 -1.10 -1.43
CA ALA A 65 2.68 -0.87 -2.87
C ALA A 65 1.31 -0.40 -3.38
N VAL A 66 1.29 0.74 -4.07
CA VAL A 66 0.06 1.43 -4.50
C VAL A 66 -0.04 1.40 -6.02
N ASN A 67 -1.18 0.97 -6.57
CA ASN A 67 -1.43 1.03 -8.01
C ASN A 67 -1.40 2.48 -8.50
N THR A 68 -0.69 2.77 -9.61
CA THR A 68 -0.79 4.06 -10.30
C THR A 68 -2.23 4.33 -10.76
N ASP A 69 -2.54 5.56 -11.15
CA ASP A 69 -3.87 5.89 -11.66
C ASP A 69 -4.18 5.14 -12.96
N ALA A 70 -3.16 4.94 -13.80
CA ALA A 70 -3.29 4.16 -15.03
C ALA A 70 -3.57 2.68 -14.73
N SER A 71 -2.86 2.08 -13.77
CA SER A 71 -3.11 0.72 -13.31
C SER A 71 -4.54 0.56 -12.77
N VAL A 72 -5.01 1.50 -11.94
CA VAL A 72 -6.38 1.47 -11.39
C VAL A 72 -7.44 1.47 -12.49
N LYS A 73 -7.26 2.28 -13.54
CA LYS A 73 -8.18 2.32 -14.69
C LYS A 73 -8.26 0.98 -15.40
N ARG A 74 -7.11 0.29 -15.58
CA ARG A 74 -7.09 -1.05 -16.18
C ARG A 74 -7.78 -2.12 -15.34
N LEU A 75 -7.89 -1.93 -14.01
CA LEU A 75 -8.62 -2.85 -13.13
C LEU A 75 -10.16 -2.82 -13.31
N GLY A 76 -10.69 -1.92 -14.13
CA GLY A 76 -12.12 -1.88 -14.45
C GLY A 76 -13.06 -1.58 -13.28
N LYS A 77 -12.58 -0.82 -12.27
CA LYS A 77 -13.36 -0.49 -11.07
C LYS A 77 -14.36 0.66 -11.26
N GLY A 78 -14.58 1.12 -12.50
CA GLY A 78 -15.44 2.24 -12.86
C GLY A 78 -14.64 3.39 -13.48
N ASP A 79 -15.27 4.14 -14.40
CA ASP A 79 -14.62 5.21 -15.17
C ASP A 79 -14.21 6.40 -14.30
N ASP A 80 -14.87 6.59 -13.16
CA ASP A 80 -14.60 7.61 -12.16
C ASP A 80 -13.50 7.25 -11.15
N ARG A 81 -12.81 6.11 -11.34
CA ARG A 81 -11.76 5.63 -10.43
C ARG A 81 -10.36 5.75 -11.06
N PRO A 82 -9.33 6.12 -10.28
CA PRO A 82 -9.40 6.45 -8.84
C PRO A 82 -9.98 7.84 -8.60
N ILE A 83 -10.55 8.08 -7.40
CA ILE A 83 -11.01 9.40 -6.94
C ILE A 83 -9.82 10.28 -6.57
N ASN A 84 -8.88 9.72 -5.80
CA ASN A 84 -7.66 10.40 -5.39
C ASN A 84 -6.49 10.00 -6.31
N THR A 85 -5.65 10.97 -6.65
CA THR A 85 -4.43 10.70 -7.43
C THR A 85 -3.50 9.74 -6.70
N CYS A 86 -2.62 9.05 -7.42
CA CYS A 86 -1.64 8.16 -6.81
C CYS A 86 -0.79 8.89 -5.76
N ALA A 87 -0.37 10.12 -6.06
CA ALA A 87 0.42 10.95 -5.14
C ALA A 87 -0.34 11.23 -3.83
N ASP A 88 -1.62 11.59 -3.90
CA ASP A 88 -2.45 11.83 -2.71
C ASP A 88 -2.64 10.55 -1.89
N ARG A 89 -2.92 9.42 -2.56
CA ARG A 89 -3.08 8.12 -1.91
C ARG A 89 -1.81 7.68 -1.19
N MET A 90 -0.65 7.87 -1.82
CA MET A 90 0.64 7.57 -1.22
C MET A 90 0.92 8.46 -0.01
N ALA A 91 0.66 9.77 -0.08
CA ALA A 91 0.87 10.70 1.02
C ALA A 91 0.01 10.34 2.25
N VAL A 92 -1.27 10.03 2.03
CA VAL A 92 -2.19 9.62 3.10
C VAL A 92 -1.76 8.30 3.74
N LEU A 93 -1.32 7.32 2.97
CA LEU A 93 -0.78 6.06 3.49
C LEU A 93 0.52 6.27 4.26
N ALA A 94 1.43 7.10 3.75
CA ALA A 94 2.69 7.40 4.41
C ALA A 94 2.50 8.09 5.78
N ALA A 95 1.41 8.83 5.96
CA ALA A 95 1.07 9.46 7.23
C ALA A 95 0.58 8.47 8.30
N LEU A 96 0.24 7.23 7.94
CA LEU A 96 -0.18 6.22 8.91
C LEU A 96 1.03 5.72 9.72
N GLU A 97 0.81 5.53 11.03
CA GLU A 97 1.83 5.00 11.96
C GLU A 97 2.31 3.61 11.55
N SER A 98 1.40 2.74 11.14
CA SER A 98 1.70 1.35 10.76
C SER A 98 2.56 1.22 9.49
N VAL A 99 2.64 2.27 8.66
CA VAL A 99 3.33 2.24 7.37
C VAL A 99 4.77 2.76 7.50
N SER A 100 5.73 1.97 7.03
CA SER A 100 7.16 2.30 7.05
C SER A 100 7.66 2.85 5.71
N LEU A 101 7.09 2.40 4.59
CA LEU A 101 7.45 2.80 3.24
C LEU A 101 6.25 2.69 2.30
N VAL A 102 6.15 3.59 1.32
CA VAL A 102 5.13 3.56 0.27
C VAL A 102 5.81 3.68 -1.08
N VAL A 103 5.42 2.83 -2.02
CA VAL A 103 5.94 2.82 -3.40
C VAL A 103 4.79 2.64 -4.38
N GLU A 104 4.83 3.29 -5.53
CA GLU A 104 3.87 3.07 -6.61
C GLU A 104 4.31 1.93 -7.54
N PHE A 105 3.33 1.31 -8.22
CA PHE A 105 3.56 0.36 -9.31
C PHE A 105 2.49 0.50 -10.38
N ASP A 106 2.87 0.30 -11.66
CA ASP A 106 1.96 0.47 -12.79
C ASP A 106 1.45 -0.86 -13.37
N GLU A 107 2.06 -1.96 -13.04
CA GLU A 107 1.72 -3.29 -13.55
C GLU A 107 0.31 -3.71 -13.11
N ASP A 108 -0.29 -4.67 -13.82
CA ASP A 108 -1.63 -5.18 -13.51
C ASP A 108 -1.66 -6.03 -12.24
N THR A 109 -0.51 -6.60 -11.86
CA THR A 109 -0.29 -7.32 -10.60
C THR A 109 0.91 -6.74 -9.84
N ALA A 110 1.01 -7.03 -8.55
CA ALA A 110 2.14 -6.57 -7.75
C ALA A 110 3.37 -7.50 -7.84
N LEU A 111 3.40 -8.45 -8.79
CA LEU A 111 4.45 -9.46 -8.88
C LEU A 111 5.85 -8.84 -8.99
N GLU A 112 6.03 -7.87 -9.90
CA GLU A 112 7.33 -7.24 -10.13
C GLU A 112 7.81 -6.47 -8.90
N VAL A 113 6.95 -5.69 -8.25
CA VAL A 113 7.32 -4.96 -7.03
C VAL A 113 7.65 -5.91 -5.88
N VAL A 114 6.96 -7.04 -5.77
CA VAL A 114 7.28 -8.09 -4.79
C VAL A 114 8.63 -8.74 -5.08
N GLN A 115 8.93 -9.05 -6.34
CA GLN A 115 10.21 -9.62 -6.75
C GLN A 115 11.39 -8.67 -6.52
N GLU A 116 11.21 -7.37 -6.72
CA GLU A 116 12.23 -6.35 -6.45
C GLU A 116 12.45 -6.12 -4.95
N ALA A 117 11.36 -6.02 -4.19
CA ALA A 117 11.40 -5.76 -2.75
C ALA A 117 11.87 -6.98 -1.94
N GLN A 118 11.58 -8.19 -2.40
CA GLN A 118 11.84 -9.46 -1.69
C GLN A 118 11.44 -9.41 -0.21
N PRO A 119 10.16 -9.11 0.11
CA PRO A 119 9.73 -9.02 1.51
C PRO A 119 9.84 -10.38 2.21
N GLY A 120 10.11 -10.36 3.52
CA GLY A 120 10.06 -11.58 4.34
C GLY A 120 8.64 -12.12 4.50
N VAL A 121 7.64 -11.24 4.43
CA VAL A 121 6.22 -11.60 4.54
C VAL A 121 5.41 -10.83 3.49
N TYR A 122 4.57 -11.51 2.74
CA TYR A 122 3.60 -10.88 1.84
C TYR A 122 2.18 -11.06 2.39
N VAL A 123 1.45 -9.95 2.50
CA VAL A 123 0.11 -9.93 3.08
C VAL A 123 -0.92 -9.47 2.05
N LYS A 124 -2.06 -10.17 1.99
CA LYS A 124 -3.22 -9.78 1.19
C LYS A 124 -4.48 -9.71 2.06
N GLY A 125 -5.30 -8.69 1.83
CA GLY A 125 -6.59 -8.55 2.53
C GLY A 125 -7.69 -9.31 1.81
N GLY A 126 -8.40 -10.20 2.51
CA GLY A 126 -9.48 -11.03 1.98
C GLY A 126 -9.19 -12.53 2.07
N ASP A 127 -10.11 -13.33 1.53
CA ASP A 127 -10.02 -14.80 1.54
C ASP A 127 -9.25 -15.30 0.31
N TYR A 128 -7.95 -15.03 0.26
CA TYR A 128 -7.08 -15.50 -0.81
C TYR A 128 -6.43 -16.84 -0.48
N GLN A 129 -6.39 -17.74 -1.47
CA GLN A 129 -5.45 -18.85 -1.49
C GLN A 129 -4.08 -18.29 -1.93
N MET A 130 -3.24 -18.00 -0.98
CA MET A 130 -2.00 -17.23 -1.17
C MET A 130 -1.00 -17.94 -2.10
N ASP A 131 -1.00 -19.27 -2.13
CA ASP A 131 -0.21 -20.12 -3.03
C ASP A 131 -0.77 -20.17 -4.47
N ALA A 132 -2.01 -19.73 -4.67
CA ALA A 132 -2.63 -19.65 -6.00
C ALA A 132 -2.31 -18.34 -6.74
N ILE A 133 -1.93 -17.26 -6.04
CA ILE A 133 -1.60 -15.97 -6.66
C ILE A 133 -0.12 -15.87 -7.03
N PRO A 134 0.23 -15.17 -8.13
CA PRO A 134 1.62 -15.06 -8.61
C PRO A 134 2.58 -14.52 -7.56
N GLU A 135 2.20 -13.48 -6.85
CA GLU A 135 2.99 -12.82 -5.81
C GLU A 135 3.28 -13.77 -4.64
N GLY A 136 2.25 -14.53 -4.21
CA GLY A 136 2.40 -15.51 -3.13
C GLY A 136 3.37 -16.62 -3.50
N ARG A 137 3.25 -17.18 -4.73
CA ARG A 137 4.20 -18.17 -5.23
C ARG A 137 5.64 -17.64 -5.30
N ALA A 138 5.80 -16.39 -5.75
CA ALA A 138 7.12 -15.78 -5.82
C ALA A 138 7.76 -15.66 -4.42
N VAL A 139 6.99 -15.23 -3.40
CA VAL A 139 7.47 -15.10 -2.03
C VAL A 139 7.83 -16.47 -1.43
N LEU A 140 6.99 -17.47 -1.60
CA LEU A 140 7.26 -18.84 -1.13
C LEU A 140 8.51 -19.45 -1.79
N ALA A 141 8.77 -19.13 -3.05
CA ALA A 141 9.90 -19.68 -3.81
C ALA A 141 11.28 -19.29 -3.23
N TYR A 142 11.40 -18.13 -2.59
CA TYR A 142 12.63 -17.74 -1.90
C TYR A 142 12.58 -17.92 -0.37
N GLY A 143 11.56 -18.64 0.14
CA GLY A 143 11.45 -18.99 1.56
C GLY A 143 10.78 -17.93 2.44
N GLY A 144 10.11 -16.93 1.85
CA GLY A 144 9.29 -15.97 2.56
C GLY A 144 7.96 -16.57 3.01
N GLN A 145 7.21 -15.80 3.79
CA GLN A 145 5.89 -16.17 4.30
C GLN A 145 4.77 -15.43 3.56
N VAL A 146 3.60 -16.04 3.51
CA VAL A 146 2.40 -15.44 2.90
C VAL A 146 1.22 -15.54 3.88
N VAL A 147 0.48 -14.43 4.04
CA VAL A 147 -0.60 -14.32 5.02
C VAL A 147 -1.83 -13.68 4.35
N ALA A 148 -2.98 -14.33 4.45
CA ALA A 148 -4.27 -13.72 4.15
C ALA A 148 -4.88 -13.16 5.44
N ILE A 149 -5.29 -11.88 5.42
CA ILE A 149 -5.94 -11.24 6.56
C ILE A 149 -7.40 -10.96 6.18
N ALA A 150 -8.35 -11.57 6.89
CA ALA A 150 -9.75 -11.31 6.71
C ALA A 150 -10.09 -9.85 7.14
N PHE A 151 -10.96 -9.19 6.37
CA PHE A 151 -11.37 -7.84 6.72
C PHE A 151 -12.26 -7.84 7.96
N ALA A 152 -11.81 -7.20 9.03
CA ALA A 152 -12.55 -7.07 10.29
C ALA A 152 -13.80 -6.16 10.18
N HIS A 153 -13.89 -5.34 9.14
CA HIS A 153 -14.95 -4.37 8.95
C HIS A 153 -15.52 -4.46 7.54
N ASP A 154 -16.85 -4.62 7.44
CA ASP A 154 -17.58 -4.59 6.16
C ASP A 154 -17.68 -3.15 5.62
N ARG A 155 -16.55 -2.61 5.17
CA ARG A 155 -16.39 -1.28 4.59
C ARG A 155 -15.64 -1.40 3.27
N SER A 156 -16.09 -0.66 2.27
CA SER A 156 -15.37 -0.53 0.99
C SER A 156 -15.53 0.88 0.44
N THR A 157 -14.59 1.31 -0.38
CA THR A 157 -14.70 2.60 -1.11
C THR A 157 -15.97 2.65 -1.94
N SER A 158 -16.37 1.55 -2.59
CA SER A 158 -17.61 1.50 -3.38
C SER A 158 -18.84 1.78 -2.51
N LYS A 159 -18.98 1.14 -1.33
CA LYS A 159 -20.08 1.42 -0.41
C LYS A 159 -20.11 2.88 0.07
N LEU A 160 -18.94 3.50 0.27
CA LEU A 160 -18.86 4.92 0.62
C LEU A 160 -19.34 5.82 -0.52
N LEU A 161 -18.90 5.56 -1.75
CA LEU A 161 -19.32 6.31 -2.92
C LEU A 161 -20.82 6.17 -3.18
N ASP A 162 -21.38 4.96 -3.06
CA ASP A 162 -22.80 4.72 -3.22
C ASP A 162 -23.62 5.52 -2.20
N LYS A 163 -23.17 5.58 -0.95
CA LYS A 163 -23.82 6.39 0.10
C LYS A 163 -23.79 7.89 -0.24
N VAL A 164 -22.66 8.41 -0.73
CA VAL A 164 -22.52 9.82 -1.14
C VAL A 164 -23.44 10.14 -2.32
N ARG A 165 -23.53 9.23 -3.32
CA ARG A 165 -24.39 9.41 -4.50
C ARG A 165 -25.88 9.35 -4.17
N GLN A 166 -26.28 8.59 -3.17
CA GLN A 166 -27.67 8.47 -2.73
C GLN A 166 -28.15 9.64 -1.86
N GLY A 167 -27.27 10.60 -1.54
CA GLY A 167 -27.64 11.85 -0.88
C GLY A 167 -28.10 11.70 0.60
N SER A 168 -27.65 10.69 1.27
CA SER A 168 -27.98 10.43 2.69
C SER A 168 -26.85 10.84 3.63
#